data_b66dfeaf3b38cdce4447c225e7419994
#
_entry.id   b66dfeaf3b38cdce4447c225e7419994
#
_cell.length_a   1.000
_cell.length_b   1.000
_cell.length_c   1.000
_cell.angle_alpha   90.00
_cell.angle_beta   90.00
_cell.angle_gamma   90.00
#
_symmetry.space_group_name_H-M   'P 1'
#
loop_
_entity.id
_entity.type
_entity.pdbx_description
1 polymer ?
#
loop_
_entity_poly.entity_id
_entity_poly.type
_entity_poly.pdbx_seq_one_letter_code
_entity_poly.pdbx_strand_id
1 'polypeptide(L)'
;VFSSREHNYALADWDGGRAYFTSIRTKIGKGKARADFLYVDATEVEDEIFGFEWATSLSYDKDIGDWNLFMNGTYGRFDRGDIYGVVVMPSMFIIEDRLEAVFRYQWASSTELQLRPGRGGHTSVRAFAEADGVKISKGDENHTFYAGLNYYFCEDNLKLMAGVEHETLTGGNADTEATTIWGALRFFF
;
A
#
# COMPACT_ATOMS: atom_id res chain seq x y z
N VAL A 1 -11.50 17.51 3.76
CA VAL A 1 -12.01 17.08 5.08
C VAL A 1 -12.95 15.93 4.84
N PHE A 2 -12.76 14.83 5.55
CA PHE A 2 -13.62 13.64 5.48
C PHE A 2 -14.10 13.34 6.89
N SER A 3 -15.34 12.90 7.04
CA SER A 3 -15.85 12.34 8.27
C SER A 3 -16.33 10.91 7.99
N SER A 4 -16.07 9.99 8.89
CA SER A 4 -16.57 8.63 8.81
C SER A 4 -17.08 8.18 10.16
N ARG A 5 -18.15 7.42 10.17
CA ARG A 5 -18.64 6.70 11.32
C ARG A 5 -18.75 5.22 10.98
N GLU A 6 -18.50 4.38 11.95
CA GLU A 6 -18.70 2.96 11.85
C GLU A 6 -20.10 2.64 11.32
N HIS A 7 -20.23 1.93 10.23
CA HIS A 7 -21.47 1.44 9.63
C HIS A 7 -22.40 2.45 8.94
N ASN A 8 -22.10 3.74 8.88
CA ASN A 8 -23.00 4.69 8.22
C ASN A 8 -22.26 5.53 7.18
N TYR A 9 -22.51 5.28 5.91
CA TYR A 9 -22.05 6.11 4.80
C TYR A 9 -22.82 7.43 4.67
N ALA A 10 -23.70 7.75 5.61
CA ALA A 10 -24.48 8.98 5.58
C ALA A 10 -23.65 10.14 6.16
N LEU A 11 -23.46 11.17 5.36
CA LEU A 11 -22.76 12.42 5.70
C LEU A 11 -23.40 13.24 6.83
N ALA A 12 -24.48 12.77 7.45
CA ALA A 12 -25.32 13.55 8.35
C ALA A 12 -25.00 13.37 9.85
N ASP A 13 -24.25 12.36 10.26
CA ASP A 13 -23.87 12.15 11.65
C ASP A 13 -22.46 12.71 11.91
N TRP A 14 -22.41 13.88 12.54
CA TRP A 14 -21.18 14.66 12.80
C TRP A 14 -20.40 14.22 14.05
N ASP A 15 -20.82 13.17 14.73
CA ASP A 15 -20.17 12.67 15.94
C ASP A 15 -18.89 11.84 15.65
N GLY A 16 -18.54 11.63 14.39
CA GLY A 16 -17.32 10.98 13.97
C GLY A 16 -16.12 11.94 13.92
N GLY A 17 -14.92 11.42 14.11
CA GLY A 17 -13.68 12.15 13.97
C GLY A 17 -13.54 12.81 12.59
N ARG A 18 -12.72 13.84 12.52
CA ARG A 18 -12.42 14.58 11.29
C ARG A 18 -11.04 14.19 10.79
N ALA A 19 -10.90 13.98 9.48
CA ALA A 19 -9.62 13.78 8.83
C ALA A 19 -9.26 15.00 7.98
N TYR A 20 -8.06 15.51 8.15
CA TYR A 20 -7.49 16.63 7.39
C TYR A 20 -6.35 16.09 6.53
N PHE A 21 -6.47 16.28 5.22
CA PHE A 21 -5.47 15.84 4.27
C PHE A 21 -4.90 17.03 3.52
N THR A 22 -3.58 17.07 3.37
CA THR A 22 -2.88 18.02 2.50
C THR A 22 -1.85 17.31 1.64
N SER A 23 -1.62 17.83 0.45
CA SER A 23 -0.68 17.28 -0.53
C SER A 23 0.05 18.40 -1.24
N ILE A 24 1.38 18.31 -1.30
CA ILE A 24 2.24 19.23 -2.02
C ILE A 24 2.99 18.44 -3.08
N ARG A 25 3.00 18.95 -4.31
CA ARG A 25 3.76 18.39 -5.43
C ARG A 25 4.71 19.43 -5.96
N THR A 26 5.94 19.00 -6.26
CA THR A 26 6.97 19.87 -6.83
C THR A 26 7.88 19.08 -7.76
N LYS A 27 8.63 19.79 -8.60
CA LYS A 27 9.70 19.20 -9.40
C LYS A 27 11.02 19.38 -8.67
N ILE A 28 11.80 18.31 -8.54
CA ILE A 28 13.15 18.33 -7.96
C ILE A 28 14.11 17.76 -9.02
N GLY A 29 14.91 18.64 -9.62
CA GLY A 29 15.75 18.27 -10.76
C GLY A 29 14.91 17.82 -11.95
N LYS A 30 15.15 16.60 -12.44
CA LYS A 30 14.38 15.96 -13.52
C LYS A 30 13.20 15.10 -13.01
N GLY A 31 13.05 14.95 -11.69
CA GLY A 31 12.02 14.14 -11.10
C GLY A 31 10.85 14.95 -10.53
N LYS A 32 9.81 14.24 -10.10
CA LYS A 32 8.62 14.77 -9.45
C LYS A 32 8.58 14.27 -8.01
N ALA A 33 8.49 15.18 -7.06
CA ALA A 33 8.32 14.87 -5.65
C ALA A 33 6.90 15.21 -5.19
N ARG A 34 6.39 14.42 -4.26
CA ARG A 34 5.11 14.66 -3.60
C ARG A 34 5.25 14.34 -2.13
N ALA A 35 4.77 15.25 -1.29
CA ALA A 35 4.63 15.06 0.15
C ALA A 35 3.13 15.12 0.50
N ASP A 36 2.66 14.13 1.25
CA ASP A 36 1.30 14.04 1.74
C ASP A 36 1.32 14.02 3.27
N PHE A 37 0.33 14.66 3.87
CA PHE A 37 0.13 14.66 5.30
C PHE A 37 -1.36 14.45 5.61
N LEU A 38 -1.64 13.54 6.52
CA LEU A 38 -2.95 13.22 7.07
C LEU A 38 -2.93 13.46 8.57
N TYR A 39 -3.91 14.19 9.08
CA TYR A 39 -4.18 14.31 10.51
C TYR A 39 -5.62 13.89 10.77
N VAL A 40 -5.83 13.10 11.81
CA VAL A 40 -7.16 12.61 12.23
C VAL A 40 -7.44 13.14 13.63
N ASP A 41 -8.50 13.92 13.74
CA ASP A 41 -9.06 14.39 14.99
C ASP A 41 -10.22 13.46 15.37
N ALA A 42 -9.88 12.41 16.11
CA ALA A 42 -10.83 11.42 16.60
C ALA A 42 -11.03 11.66 18.10
N THR A 43 -12.06 12.38 18.46
CA THR A 43 -12.28 12.79 19.84
C THR A 43 -12.73 11.67 20.77
N GLU A 44 -13.33 10.60 20.26
CA GLU A 44 -13.71 9.39 21.05
C GLU A 44 -14.06 8.27 20.06
N VAL A 45 -13.10 7.53 19.56
CA VAL A 45 -13.42 6.32 18.79
C VAL A 45 -12.82 5.12 19.49
N GLU A 46 -13.69 4.40 20.22
CA GLU A 46 -13.39 3.05 20.71
C GLU A 46 -13.21 2.06 19.54
N ASP A 47 -13.45 2.47 18.31
CA ASP A 47 -13.47 1.62 17.11
C ASP A 47 -12.47 2.03 16.03
N GLU A 48 -11.53 1.16 15.83
CA GLU A 48 -10.30 1.05 15.08
C GLU A 48 -10.34 1.25 13.55
N ILE A 49 -11.20 2.07 12.97
CA ILE A 49 -11.27 2.14 11.49
C ILE A 49 -10.08 2.90 10.88
N PHE A 50 -9.54 3.88 11.58
CA PHE A 50 -8.34 4.61 11.18
C PHE A 50 -7.49 4.93 12.40
N GLY A 51 -6.99 3.97 13.11
CA GLY A 51 -6.17 4.17 14.31
C GLY A 51 -4.96 5.12 14.16
N PHE A 52 -4.91 5.93 13.10
CA PHE A 52 -3.88 6.95 12.90
C PHE A 52 -4.25 8.25 13.60
N GLU A 53 -3.38 8.75 14.47
CA GLU A 53 -3.40 10.15 14.88
C GLU A 53 -2.96 11.04 13.73
N TRP A 54 -1.88 10.65 13.05
CA TRP A 54 -1.39 11.31 11.85
C TRP A 54 -0.52 10.38 11.01
N ALA A 55 -0.42 10.69 9.73
CA ALA A 55 0.44 9.98 8.80
C ALA A 55 1.06 10.95 7.79
N THR A 56 2.22 10.60 7.30
CA THR A 56 2.89 11.33 6.23
C THR A 56 3.48 10.38 5.21
N SER A 57 3.58 10.84 3.97
CA SER A 57 4.33 10.14 2.94
C SER A 57 5.15 11.11 2.10
N LEU A 58 6.30 10.61 1.63
CA LEU A 58 7.15 11.32 0.68
C LEU A 58 7.42 10.41 -0.50
N SER A 59 7.02 10.82 -1.70
CA SER A 59 7.31 10.07 -2.92
C SER A 59 8.19 10.86 -3.88
N TYR A 60 8.97 10.13 -4.65
CA TYR A 60 9.81 10.66 -5.71
C TYR A 60 9.75 9.74 -6.92
N ASP A 61 9.52 10.33 -8.10
CA ASP A 61 9.37 9.66 -9.38
C ASP A 61 10.34 10.31 -10.37
N LYS A 62 11.19 9.51 -11.01
CA LYS A 62 12.23 9.98 -11.91
C LYS A 62 12.59 8.98 -12.98
N ASP A 63 12.73 9.48 -14.21
CA ASP A 63 13.32 8.74 -15.32
C ASP A 63 14.85 8.75 -15.24
N ILE A 64 15.48 7.58 -15.37
CA ILE A 64 16.92 7.34 -15.34
C ILE A 64 17.30 6.48 -16.55
N GLY A 65 17.63 7.12 -17.68
CA GLY A 65 17.79 6.43 -18.97
C GLY A 65 16.48 5.79 -19.40
N ASP A 66 16.49 4.49 -19.67
CA ASP A 66 15.31 3.72 -20.08
C ASP A 66 14.47 3.23 -18.90
N TRP A 67 14.88 3.52 -17.68
CA TRP A 67 14.19 3.15 -16.44
C TRP A 67 13.38 4.31 -15.87
N ASN A 68 12.21 4.02 -15.38
CA ASN A 68 11.51 4.87 -14.43
C ASN A 68 11.74 4.31 -13.01
N LEU A 69 12.08 5.17 -12.07
CA LEU A 69 12.25 4.83 -10.66
C LEU A 69 11.24 5.60 -9.83
N PHE A 70 10.29 4.88 -9.25
CA PHE A 70 9.39 5.40 -8.22
C PHE A 70 9.85 4.93 -6.84
N MET A 71 9.90 5.87 -5.89
CA MET A 71 10.19 5.60 -4.48
C MET A 71 9.13 6.28 -3.60
N ASN A 72 8.77 5.63 -2.51
CA ASN A 72 7.89 6.21 -1.51
C ASN A 72 8.32 5.77 -0.12
N GLY A 73 8.36 6.72 0.81
CA GLY A 73 8.52 6.47 2.24
C GLY A 73 7.26 6.95 2.96
N THR A 74 6.77 6.17 3.90
CA THR A 74 5.59 6.47 4.71
C THR A 74 5.89 6.33 6.19
N TYR A 75 5.26 7.17 6.99
CA TYR A 75 5.25 7.05 8.44
C TYR A 75 3.84 7.35 8.95
N GLY A 76 3.37 6.56 9.90
CA GLY A 76 2.09 6.75 10.55
C GLY A 76 2.19 6.51 12.04
N ARG A 77 1.55 7.36 12.83
CA ARG A 77 1.42 7.23 14.27
C ARG A 77 0.01 6.81 14.62
N PHE A 78 -0.08 5.81 15.49
CA PHE A 78 -1.30 5.30 16.09
C PHE A 78 -1.25 5.49 17.61
N ASP A 79 -2.37 5.37 18.27
CA ASP A 79 -2.45 5.34 19.73
C ASP A 79 -1.54 4.26 20.37
N ARG A 80 -1.33 3.16 19.66
CA ARG A 80 -0.58 1.99 20.16
C ARG A 80 0.81 1.84 19.56
N GLY A 81 1.29 2.79 18.77
CA GLY A 81 2.63 2.68 18.19
C GLY A 81 2.77 3.32 16.83
N ASP A 82 3.89 3.07 16.19
CA ASP A 82 4.29 3.69 14.93
C ASP A 82 4.35 2.64 13.81
N ILE A 83 4.03 3.07 12.58
CA ILE A 83 4.22 2.27 11.36
C ILE A 83 5.13 3.03 10.41
N TYR A 84 6.07 2.29 9.83
CA TYR A 84 7.01 2.75 8.81
C TYR A 84 6.81 1.94 7.54
N GLY A 85 6.99 2.57 6.39
CA GLY A 85 6.94 1.87 5.11
C GLY A 85 7.86 2.49 4.08
N VAL A 86 8.46 1.64 3.25
CA VAL A 86 9.26 2.05 2.10
C VAL A 86 8.84 1.23 0.89
N VAL A 87 8.68 1.89 -0.25
CA VAL A 87 8.45 1.26 -1.54
C VAL A 87 9.51 1.74 -2.51
N VAL A 88 10.11 0.81 -3.24
CA VAL A 88 11.00 1.09 -4.38
C VAL A 88 10.48 0.30 -5.58
N MET A 89 10.18 1.00 -6.66
CA MET A 89 9.55 0.40 -7.83
C MET A 89 10.22 0.89 -9.13
N PRO A 90 11.29 0.20 -9.57
CA PRO A 90 11.82 0.40 -10.91
C PRO A 90 10.92 -0.24 -11.97
N SER A 91 10.75 0.44 -13.09
CA SER A 91 10.11 -0.12 -14.28
C SER A 91 10.85 0.31 -15.56
N MET A 92 10.67 -0.46 -16.63
CA MET A 92 11.20 -0.14 -17.93
C MET A 92 10.33 -0.72 -19.05
N PHE A 93 10.24 -0.02 -20.16
CA PHE A 93 9.63 -0.57 -21.37
C PHE A 93 10.58 -1.54 -22.06
N ILE A 94 10.15 -2.82 -22.19
CA ILE A 94 10.83 -3.84 -23.01
C ILE A 94 10.49 -3.61 -24.48
N ILE A 95 9.24 -3.24 -24.76
CA ILE A 95 8.74 -2.80 -26.05
C ILE A 95 8.12 -1.44 -25.82
N GLU A 96 8.67 -0.40 -26.48
CA GLU A 96 8.27 0.98 -26.32
C GLU A 96 6.75 1.13 -26.43
N ASP A 97 6.14 1.82 -25.46
CA ASP A 97 4.71 2.10 -25.33
C ASP A 97 3.79 0.87 -25.30
N ARG A 98 4.34 -0.36 -25.22
CA ARG A 98 3.52 -1.58 -25.29
C ARG A 98 3.78 -2.58 -24.16
N LEU A 99 5.02 -2.88 -23.83
CA LEU A 99 5.32 -3.88 -22.82
C LEU A 99 6.29 -3.33 -21.80
N GLU A 100 5.82 -3.13 -20.59
CA GLU A 100 6.58 -2.64 -19.47
C GLU A 100 6.87 -3.79 -18.49
N ALA A 101 8.12 -3.92 -18.05
CA ALA A 101 8.49 -4.73 -16.91
C ALA A 101 8.49 -3.85 -15.65
N VAL A 102 7.92 -4.37 -14.58
CA VAL A 102 7.81 -3.69 -13.29
C VAL A 102 8.37 -4.59 -12.20
N PHE A 103 9.26 -4.04 -11.38
CA PHE A 103 9.72 -4.66 -10.15
C PHE A 103 9.31 -3.77 -8.99
N ARG A 104 8.96 -4.37 -7.85
CA ARG A 104 8.60 -3.62 -6.65
C ARG A 104 9.13 -4.34 -5.44
N TYR A 105 9.82 -3.60 -4.60
CA TYR A 105 10.12 -3.99 -3.25
C TYR A 105 9.36 -3.10 -2.29
N GLN A 106 8.72 -3.70 -1.30
CA GLN A 106 8.05 -3.01 -0.22
C GLN A 106 8.56 -3.56 1.10
N TRP A 107 8.85 -2.66 2.00
CA TRP A 107 9.14 -2.96 3.38
C TRP A 107 8.20 -2.16 4.28
N ALA A 108 7.70 -2.80 5.32
CA ALA A 108 6.93 -2.13 6.36
C ALA A 108 7.36 -2.66 7.73
N SER A 109 7.37 -1.79 8.72
CA SER A 109 7.63 -2.17 10.11
C SER A 109 6.66 -1.45 11.04
N SER A 110 6.31 -2.10 12.15
CA SER A 110 5.43 -1.57 13.18
C SER A 110 6.01 -1.86 14.55
N THR A 111 5.88 -0.91 15.47
CA THR A 111 6.38 -1.09 16.86
C THR A 111 5.48 -2.00 17.70
N GLU A 112 4.25 -2.31 17.26
CA GLU A 112 3.27 -3.07 18.05
C GLU A 112 2.41 -4.05 17.23
N LEU A 113 3.03 -4.94 16.46
CA LEU A 113 2.35 -6.05 15.77
C LEU A 113 1.08 -5.62 15.01
N GLN A 114 1.15 -4.49 14.29
CA GLN A 114 0.00 -3.91 13.60
C GLN A 114 -0.14 -4.40 12.15
N LEU A 115 0.94 -4.93 11.58
CA LEU A 115 0.98 -5.34 10.18
C LEU A 115 0.18 -6.62 9.96
N ARG A 116 -0.46 -6.69 8.81
CA ARG A 116 -1.16 -7.88 8.30
C ARG A 116 -0.63 -8.22 6.92
N PRO A 117 -0.69 -9.49 6.51
CA PRO A 117 -0.32 -9.86 5.14
C PRO A 117 -1.10 -9.04 4.12
N GLY A 118 -0.45 -8.73 3.00
CA GLY A 118 -1.07 -8.05 1.88
C GLY A 118 -2.28 -8.82 1.33
N ARG A 119 -3.05 -8.19 0.45
CA ARG A 119 -4.35 -8.73 0.03
C ARG A 119 -4.27 -10.13 -0.58
N GLY A 120 -3.22 -10.41 -1.37
CA GLY A 120 -2.99 -11.74 -1.93
C GLY A 120 -2.62 -12.75 -0.85
N GLY A 121 -1.61 -12.45 -0.05
CA GLY A 121 -1.17 -13.27 1.07
C GLY A 121 -2.26 -13.46 2.12
N HIS A 122 -3.01 -12.40 2.46
CA HIS A 122 -4.13 -12.47 3.39
C HIS A 122 -5.23 -13.44 2.91
N THR A 123 -5.59 -13.42 1.64
CA THR A 123 -6.63 -14.32 1.11
C THR A 123 -6.20 -15.77 1.16
N SER A 124 -4.95 -16.06 0.76
CA SER A 124 -4.40 -17.42 0.78
C SER A 124 -4.20 -17.94 2.20
N VAL A 125 -3.55 -17.14 3.04
CA VAL A 125 -3.28 -17.51 4.44
C VAL A 125 -4.58 -17.65 5.23
N ARG A 126 -5.56 -16.78 5.00
CA ARG A 126 -6.87 -16.89 5.66
C ARG A 126 -7.58 -18.18 5.30
N ALA A 127 -7.60 -18.55 4.01
CA ALA A 127 -8.25 -19.78 3.58
C ALA A 127 -7.61 -21.03 4.21
N PHE A 128 -6.27 -21.08 4.30
CA PHE A 128 -5.57 -22.20 4.95
C PHE A 128 -5.71 -22.14 6.48
N ALA A 129 -5.58 -20.97 7.08
CA ALA A 129 -5.69 -20.82 8.53
C ALA A 129 -7.10 -21.14 9.04
N GLU A 130 -8.15 -20.76 8.32
CA GLU A 130 -9.53 -21.12 8.67
C GLU A 130 -9.75 -22.65 8.57
N ALA A 131 -9.13 -23.32 7.61
CA ALA A 131 -9.20 -24.77 7.48
C ALA A 131 -8.49 -25.49 8.63
N ASP A 132 -7.38 -24.93 9.12
CA ASP A 132 -6.56 -25.52 10.19
C ASP A 132 -6.88 -24.96 11.59
N GLY A 133 -7.83 -24.04 11.71
CA GLY A 133 -8.20 -23.38 12.97
C GLY A 133 -7.15 -22.40 13.52
N VAL A 134 -6.19 -21.99 12.68
CA VAL A 134 -5.13 -21.05 13.03
C VAL A 134 -5.61 -19.62 12.82
N LYS A 135 -5.48 -18.77 13.84
CA LYS A 135 -5.71 -17.32 13.67
C LYS A 135 -4.57 -16.69 12.88
N ILE A 136 -4.91 -15.88 11.85
CA ILE A 136 -3.91 -15.09 11.14
C ILE A 136 -3.22 -14.17 12.13
N SER A 137 -1.91 -14.31 12.26
CA SER A 137 -1.12 -13.47 13.14
C SER A 137 -0.92 -12.08 12.53
N LYS A 138 -0.91 -11.06 13.38
CA LYS A 138 -0.32 -9.77 13.05
C LYS A 138 1.20 -9.88 13.24
N GLY A 139 1.96 -9.16 12.44
CA GLY A 139 3.41 -9.10 12.55
C GLY A 139 3.89 -7.65 12.75
N ASP A 140 5.17 -7.49 12.98
CA ASP A 140 5.83 -6.20 13.14
C ASP A 140 6.75 -5.84 11.97
N GLU A 141 7.10 -6.80 11.12
CA GLU A 141 7.91 -6.58 9.93
C GLU A 141 7.36 -7.33 8.72
N ASN A 142 7.23 -6.63 7.59
CA ASN A 142 6.74 -7.17 6.33
C ASN A 142 7.70 -6.83 5.18
N HIS A 143 8.03 -7.83 4.38
CA HIS A 143 8.76 -7.67 3.12
C HIS A 143 7.93 -8.22 1.98
N THR A 144 7.78 -7.45 0.92
CA THR A 144 7.08 -7.87 -0.29
C THR A 144 7.93 -7.60 -1.53
N PHE A 145 8.14 -8.62 -2.33
CA PHE A 145 8.80 -8.56 -3.63
C PHE A 145 7.79 -8.85 -4.72
N TYR A 146 7.73 -7.99 -5.72
CA TYR A 146 6.87 -8.14 -6.88
C TYR A 146 7.67 -8.04 -8.16
N ALA A 147 7.35 -8.91 -9.12
CA ALA A 147 7.81 -8.83 -10.49
C ALA A 147 6.61 -9.06 -11.44
N GLY A 148 6.45 -8.19 -12.43
CA GLY A 148 5.31 -8.26 -13.34
C GLY A 148 5.54 -7.59 -14.67
N LEU A 149 4.57 -7.81 -15.55
CA LEU A 149 4.51 -7.24 -16.88
C LEU A 149 3.18 -6.52 -17.07
N ASN A 150 3.23 -5.34 -17.67
CA ASN A 150 2.08 -4.57 -18.12
C ASN A 150 2.10 -4.53 -19.65
N TYR A 151 1.02 -4.99 -20.29
CA TYR A 151 0.86 -4.89 -21.73
C TYR A 151 -0.22 -3.84 -22.04
N TYR A 152 0.16 -2.78 -22.78
CA TYR A 152 -0.70 -1.66 -23.15
C TYR A 152 -1.27 -1.89 -24.56
N PHE A 153 -2.60 -1.95 -24.67
CA PHE A 153 -3.30 -2.12 -25.95
C PHE A 153 -3.62 -0.78 -26.62
N CYS A 154 -4.04 0.21 -25.82
CA CYS A 154 -4.45 1.53 -26.27
C CYS A 154 -3.92 2.57 -25.28
N GLU A 155 -2.62 2.83 -25.33
CA GLU A 155 -1.95 3.70 -24.34
C GLU A 155 -2.33 3.27 -22.90
N ASP A 156 -2.68 4.23 -22.02
CA ASP A 156 -3.10 3.91 -20.65
C ASP A 156 -4.58 3.49 -20.52
N ASN A 157 -5.38 3.56 -21.60
CA ASN A 157 -6.82 3.32 -21.53
C ASN A 157 -7.17 1.83 -21.37
N LEU A 158 -6.36 0.94 -21.91
CA LEU A 158 -6.56 -0.50 -21.78
C LEU A 158 -5.22 -1.19 -21.57
N LYS A 159 -5.05 -1.83 -20.40
CA LYS A 159 -3.86 -2.63 -20.13
C LYS A 159 -4.16 -3.94 -19.44
N LEU A 160 -3.41 -4.97 -19.84
CA LEU A 160 -3.33 -6.27 -19.17
C LEU A 160 -2.11 -6.26 -18.25
N MET A 161 -2.29 -6.69 -17.03
CA MET A 161 -1.22 -6.81 -16.03
C MET A 161 -1.14 -8.24 -15.54
N ALA A 162 0.07 -8.77 -15.41
CA ALA A 162 0.31 -10.08 -14.81
C ALA A 162 1.59 -10.03 -13.98
N GLY A 163 1.63 -10.74 -12.86
CA GLY A 163 2.81 -10.73 -12.01
C GLY A 163 2.79 -11.78 -10.91
N VAL A 164 3.93 -11.89 -10.27
CA VAL A 164 4.17 -12.73 -9.09
C VAL A 164 4.58 -11.84 -7.94
N GLU A 165 3.99 -12.06 -6.79
CA GLU A 165 4.30 -11.37 -5.54
C GLU A 165 4.68 -12.41 -4.49
N HIS A 166 5.78 -12.18 -3.81
CA HIS A 166 6.25 -12.97 -2.68
C HIS A 166 6.30 -12.08 -1.45
N GLU A 167 5.64 -12.51 -0.38
CA GLU A 167 5.48 -11.73 0.84
C GLU A 167 5.92 -12.55 2.04
N THR A 168 6.64 -11.90 2.97
CA THR A 168 6.98 -12.46 4.29
C THR A 168 6.55 -11.49 5.38
N LEU A 169 5.87 -11.99 6.39
CA LEU A 169 5.46 -11.24 7.59
C LEU A 169 6.01 -11.97 8.81
N THR A 170 6.77 -11.25 9.61
CA THR A 170 7.47 -11.78 10.80
C THR A 170 7.10 -11.00 12.06
N GLY A 171 7.56 -11.48 13.22
CA GLY A 171 7.37 -10.84 14.53
C GLY A 171 6.05 -11.16 15.23
N GLY A 172 5.20 -11.98 14.64
CA GLY A 172 3.94 -12.43 15.24
C GLY A 172 4.06 -13.76 16.00
N ASN A 173 2.91 -14.36 16.31
CA ASN A 173 2.86 -15.70 16.90
C ASN A 173 3.32 -16.81 15.93
N ALA A 174 3.27 -16.53 14.63
CA ALA A 174 3.77 -17.37 13.56
C ALA A 174 4.20 -16.50 12.38
N ASP A 175 5.37 -16.78 11.84
CA ASP A 175 5.81 -16.14 10.60
C ASP A 175 4.93 -16.62 9.45
N THR A 176 4.59 -15.69 8.56
CA THR A 176 3.75 -15.95 7.41
C THR A 176 4.55 -15.71 6.14
N GLU A 177 4.52 -16.67 5.24
CA GLU A 177 5.12 -16.57 3.90
C GLU A 177 4.06 -16.92 2.86
N ALA A 178 3.93 -16.11 1.82
CA ALA A 178 2.98 -16.32 0.76
C ALA A 178 3.53 -15.91 -0.60
N THR A 179 3.25 -16.73 -1.62
CA THR A 179 3.51 -16.38 -3.02
C THR A 179 2.19 -16.33 -3.76
N THR A 180 1.92 -15.19 -4.40
CA THR A 180 0.68 -14.93 -5.13
C THR A 180 0.99 -14.68 -6.60
N ILE A 181 0.28 -15.37 -7.48
CA ILE A 181 0.26 -15.08 -8.93
C ILE A 181 -1.07 -14.39 -9.23
N TRP A 182 -1.01 -13.28 -9.91
CA TRP A 182 -2.22 -12.54 -10.24
C TRP A 182 -2.18 -11.95 -11.65
N GLY A 183 -3.38 -11.67 -12.18
CA GLY A 183 -3.58 -10.97 -13.42
C GLY A 183 -4.76 -10.00 -13.30
N ALA A 184 -4.70 -8.89 -14.01
CA ALA A 184 -5.75 -7.89 -14.03
C ALA A 184 -5.87 -7.24 -15.41
N LEU A 185 -7.10 -6.94 -15.80
CA LEU A 185 -7.41 -6.13 -16.96
C LEU A 185 -7.97 -4.80 -16.48
N ARG A 186 -7.32 -3.71 -16.88
CA ARG A 186 -7.67 -2.36 -16.46
C ARG A 186 -8.19 -1.55 -17.64
N PHE A 187 -9.36 -0.92 -17.44
CA PHE A 187 -9.99 -0.01 -18.39
C PHE A 187 -10.09 1.38 -17.80
N PHE A 188 -9.86 2.41 -18.61
CA PHE A 188 -10.20 3.81 -18.34
C PHE A 188 -11.03 4.36 -19.49
N PHE A 189 -12.11 5.03 -19.16
CA PHE A 189 -13.03 5.70 -20.11
C PHE A 189 -12.94 7.21 -19.92
#